data_a4ada933bfa3592b6119bcdd08fd833b
#
_entry.id   a4ada933bfa3592b6119bcdd08fd833b
#
_cell.length_a   1.000
_cell.length_b   1.000
_cell.length_c   1.000
_cell.angle_alpha   90.00
_cell.angle_beta   90.00
_cell.angle_gamma   90.00
#
_symmetry.space_group_name_H-M   'P 1'
#
loop_
_entity.id
_entity.type
_entity.pdbx_description
1 polymer ?
#
loop_
_entity_poly.entity_id
_entity_poly.type
_entity_poly.pdbx_seq_one_letter_code
_entity_poly.pdbx_strand_id
1 'polypeptide(L)'
;MQPTAARRDADAIRYIVLRKLASGLRHTLMGELQSIQFLAELGARRMDNSADDGSKTRDFIAKISVAANEAIGTCHSVIEWLRPEEGAVTTLGEAVGQCVKLAGDDWRMRATQAKIEMPAPAGEAKISKSAARELIVTSVLALTDQHPGSLDIEVVGALMGDSVDLRLRALASKRAPPLPSSVVYHALGWEDVALLAAAHDVICTRDGATSTLRFAVLAA
;
A
#
# COMPACT_ATOMS: atom_id res chain seq x y z
N MET A 1 -31.23 0.19 -7.99
CA MET A 1 -30.51 -0.51 -9.07
C MET A 1 -29.64 -1.59 -8.44
N GLN A 2 -29.85 -2.86 -8.76
CA GLN A 2 -29.01 -3.94 -8.19
C GLN A 2 -27.65 -3.95 -8.89
N PRO A 3 -26.54 -4.14 -8.15
CA PRO A 3 -25.22 -4.23 -8.75
C PRO A 3 -25.13 -5.43 -9.69
N THR A 4 -24.41 -5.27 -10.80
CA THR A 4 -24.11 -6.37 -11.74
C THR A 4 -23.27 -7.45 -11.04
N ALA A 5 -23.25 -8.70 -11.55
CA ALA A 5 -22.43 -9.77 -11.00
C ALA A 5 -20.95 -9.35 -10.91
N ALA A 6 -20.39 -8.80 -11.98
CA ALA A 6 -19.00 -8.30 -12.02
C ALA A 6 -18.68 -7.25 -10.92
N ARG A 7 -19.63 -6.38 -10.57
CA ARG A 7 -19.44 -5.41 -9.50
C ARG A 7 -19.41 -6.06 -8.12
N ARG A 8 -20.23 -7.10 -7.90
CA ARG A 8 -20.20 -7.87 -6.63
C ARG A 8 -18.90 -8.63 -6.48
N ASP A 9 -18.37 -9.18 -7.56
CA ASP A 9 -17.11 -9.91 -7.53
C ASP A 9 -15.94 -8.94 -7.25
N ALA A 10 -15.92 -7.75 -7.86
CA ALA A 10 -14.94 -6.71 -7.54
C ALA A 10 -15.00 -6.27 -6.07
N ASP A 11 -16.20 -6.09 -5.50
CA ASP A 11 -16.37 -5.72 -4.09
C ASP A 11 -15.90 -6.87 -3.15
N ALA A 12 -16.11 -8.12 -3.52
CA ALA A 12 -15.58 -9.27 -2.78
C ALA A 12 -14.04 -9.28 -2.76
N ILE A 13 -13.40 -8.98 -3.89
CA ILE A 13 -11.93 -8.89 -3.96
C ILE A 13 -11.42 -7.72 -3.10
N ARG A 14 -12.05 -6.54 -3.17
CA ARG A 14 -11.73 -5.39 -2.32
C ARG A 14 -11.78 -5.75 -0.84
N TYR A 15 -12.80 -6.49 -0.44
CA TYR A 15 -12.92 -6.97 0.94
C TYR A 15 -11.79 -7.92 1.34
N ILE A 16 -11.40 -8.85 0.47
CA ILE A 16 -10.26 -9.76 0.71
C ILE A 16 -8.97 -8.96 0.88
N VAL A 17 -8.71 -8.00 0.00
CA VAL A 17 -7.54 -7.11 0.09
C VAL A 17 -7.52 -6.36 1.42
N LEU A 18 -8.64 -5.72 1.81
CA LEU A 18 -8.74 -5.03 3.09
C LEU A 18 -8.48 -5.94 4.28
N ARG A 19 -9.02 -7.16 4.29
CA ARG A 19 -8.75 -8.14 5.34
C ARG A 19 -7.27 -8.51 5.45
N LYS A 20 -6.58 -8.64 4.33
CA LYS A 20 -5.14 -8.93 4.31
C LYS A 20 -4.32 -7.75 4.87
N LEU A 21 -4.66 -6.53 4.46
CA LEU A 21 -4.00 -5.34 4.95
C LEU A 21 -4.32 -5.00 6.40
N ALA A 22 -5.50 -5.40 6.90
CA ALA A 22 -6.00 -5.02 8.22
C ALA A 22 -5.06 -5.40 9.38
N SER A 23 -4.34 -6.51 9.27
CA SER A 23 -3.37 -6.93 10.30
C SER A 23 -2.19 -5.98 10.38
N GLY A 24 -1.59 -5.64 9.23
CA GLY A 24 -0.48 -4.69 9.14
C GLY A 24 -0.92 -3.28 9.53
N LEU A 25 -2.04 -2.80 9.01
CA LEU A 25 -2.61 -1.49 9.34
C LEU A 25 -2.88 -1.35 10.84
N ARG A 26 -3.47 -2.39 11.46
CA ARG A 26 -3.69 -2.40 12.91
C ARG A 26 -2.38 -2.33 13.67
N HIS A 27 -1.36 -3.11 13.26
CA HIS A 27 -0.04 -3.13 13.92
C HIS A 27 0.62 -1.74 13.82
N THR A 28 0.62 -1.14 12.63
CA THR A 28 1.17 0.20 12.41
C THR A 28 0.45 1.23 13.26
N LEU A 29 -0.89 1.29 13.21
CA LEU A 29 -1.68 2.26 13.97
C LEU A 29 -1.49 2.11 15.48
N MET A 30 -1.49 0.87 15.99
CA MET A 30 -1.24 0.62 17.41
C MET A 30 0.17 1.05 17.82
N GLY A 31 1.19 0.83 16.98
CA GLY A 31 2.56 1.30 17.23
C GLY A 31 2.65 2.83 17.29
N GLU A 32 1.98 3.52 16.38
CA GLU A 32 1.91 5.00 16.36
C GLU A 32 1.22 5.54 17.63
N LEU A 33 0.08 4.95 18.02
CA LEU A 33 -0.64 5.35 19.23
C LEU A 33 0.15 5.05 20.52
N GLN A 34 0.83 3.91 20.59
CA GLN A 34 1.72 3.57 21.72
C GLN A 34 2.90 4.53 21.82
N SER A 35 3.45 4.97 20.68
CA SER A 35 4.51 5.98 20.65
C SER A 35 4.03 7.32 21.20
N ILE A 36 2.83 7.76 20.85
CA ILE A 36 2.19 8.96 21.38
C ILE A 36 2.06 8.86 22.90
N GLN A 37 1.48 7.75 23.38
CA GLN A 37 1.28 7.50 24.80
C GLN A 37 2.60 7.53 25.57
N PHE A 38 3.61 6.80 25.09
CA PHE A 38 4.92 6.76 25.72
C PHE A 38 5.60 8.12 25.79
N LEU A 39 5.56 8.90 24.71
CA LEU A 39 6.13 10.24 24.67
C LEU A 39 5.39 11.21 25.62
N ALA A 40 4.06 11.10 25.71
CA ALA A 40 3.27 11.89 26.64
C ALA A 40 3.61 11.58 28.10
N GLU A 41 3.73 10.28 28.45
CA GLU A 41 4.12 9.84 29.80
C GLU A 41 5.54 10.29 30.18
N LEU A 42 6.50 10.19 29.25
CA LEU A 42 7.86 10.69 29.46
C LEU A 42 7.88 12.20 29.64
N GLY A 43 7.11 12.93 28.83
CA GLY A 43 6.97 14.38 28.97
C GLY A 43 6.43 14.79 30.34
N ALA A 44 5.33 14.14 30.77
CA ALA A 44 4.71 14.40 32.07
C ALA A 44 5.68 14.16 33.24
N ARG A 45 6.35 12.99 33.28
CA ARG A 45 7.35 12.67 34.33
C ARG A 45 8.52 13.66 34.40
N ARG A 46 8.89 14.27 33.25
CA ARG A 46 9.98 15.25 33.22
C ARG A 46 9.52 16.63 33.68
N MET A 47 8.27 17.00 33.42
CA MET A 47 7.71 18.24 33.94
C MET A 47 7.62 18.26 35.48
N ASP A 48 7.38 17.09 36.08
CA ASP A 48 7.37 16.93 37.54
C ASP A 48 8.77 17.09 38.16
N ASN A 49 9.84 16.85 37.40
CA ASN A 49 11.22 17.03 37.82
C ASN A 49 11.72 18.44 37.42
N SER A 50 11.59 19.40 38.29
CA SER A 50 11.77 20.86 38.19
C SER A 50 13.03 21.42 37.49
N ALA A 51 13.76 20.66 36.69
CA ALA A 51 15.02 21.03 36.02
C ALA A 51 14.90 21.25 34.50
N ASP A 52 13.67 21.29 33.93
CA ASP A 52 13.48 21.46 32.50
C ASP A 52 13.32 22.97 32.16
N ASP A 53 14.17 23.45 31.27
CA ASP A 53 14.13 24.83 30.72
C ASP A 53 12.99 25.00 29.66
N GLY A 54 12.08 24.03 29.53
CA GLY A 54 11.00 24.03 28.55
C GLY A 54 11.42 23.59 27.14
N SER A 55 12.70 23.45 26.86
CA SER A 55 13.23 23.03 25.55
C SER A 55 12.89 21.56 25.28
N LYS A 56 13.15 20.70 26.24
CA LYS A 56 12.89 19.24 26.14
C LYS A 56 11.40 18.94 26.08
N THR A 57 10.58 19.67 26.84
CA THR A 57 9.11 19.56 26.78
C THR A 57 8.62 19.88 25.36
N ARG A 58 9.19 20.92 24.74
CA ARG A 58 8.85 21.30 23.35
C ARG A 58 9.22 20.19 22.35
N ASP A 59 10.36 19.51 22.53
CA ASP A 59 10.79 18.39 21.73
C ASP A 59 9.82 17.18 21.85
N PHE A 60 9.31 16.88 23.04
CA PHE A 60 8.31 15.83 23.23
C PHE A 60 7.00 16.16 22.52
N ILE A 61 6.51 17.41 22.65
CA ILE A 61 5.31 17.86 21.95
C ILE A 61 5.49 17.73 20.43
N ALA A 62 6.64 18.13 19.91
CA ALA A 62 6.93 17.99 18.48
C ALA A 62 6.90 16.53 18.01
N LYS A 63 7.51 15.61 18.76
CA LYS A 63 7.49 14.17 18.46
C LYS A 63 6.08 13.57 18.56
N ILE A 64 5.29 13.96 19.56
CA ILE A 64 3.88 13.56 19.67
C ILE A 64 3.10 14.04 18.47
N SER A 65 3.30 15.28 18.04
CA SER A 65 2.63 15.84 16.86
C SER A 65 2.98 15.07 15.57
N VAL A 66 4.25 14.67 15.40
CA VAL A 66 4.67 13.84 14.25
C VAL A 66 3.96 12.48 14.29
N ALA A 67 4.01 11.76 15.42
CA ALA A 67 3.37 10.47 15.55
C ALA A 67 1.84 10.53 15.39
N ALA A 68 1.20 11.60 15.86
CA ALA A 68 -0.23 11.83 15.67
C ALA A 68 -0.58 12.06 14.18
N ASN A 69 0.23 12.83 13.46
CA ASN A 69 0.03 13.04 12.02
C ASN A 69 0.22 11.74 11.22
N GLU A 70 1.17 10.89 11.60
CA GLU A 70 1.36 9.57 11.00
C GLU A 70 0.13 8.68 11.23
N ALA A 71 -0.41 8.62 12.46
CA ALA A 71 -1.63 7.88 12.79
C ALA A 71 -2.84 8.39 12.00
N ILE A 72 -3.01 9.71 11.88
CA ILE A 72 -4.05 10.32 11.06
C ILE A 72 -3.88 9.90 9.59
N GLY A 73 -2.66 9.94 9.05
CA GLY A 73 -2.37 9.50 7.68
C GLY A 73 -2.73 8.03 7.44
N THR A 74 -2.44 7.15 8.41
CA THR A 74 -2.82 5.73 8.37
C THR A 74 -4.34 5.57 8.35
N CYS A 75 -5.07 6.31 9.22
CA CYS A 75 -6.53 6.30 9.24
C CYS A 75 -7.12 6.80 7.90
N HIS A 76 -6.60 7.90 7.36
CA HIS A 76 -7.06 8.42 6.06
C HIS A 76 -6.88 7.39 4.94
N SER A 77 -5.74 6.70 4.91
CA SER A 77 -5.48 5.64 3.91
C SER A 77 -6.55 4.54 3.97
N VAL A 78 -6.99 4.14 5.16
CA VAL A 78 -8.06 3.14 5.33
C VAL A 78 -9.41 3.69 4.84
N ILE A 79 -9.76 4.93 5.22
CA ILE A 79 -11.01 5.57 4.83
C ILE A 79 -11.12 5.69 3.30
N GLU A 80 -10.03 6.07 2.64
CA GLU A 80 -9.98 6.17 1.18
C GLU A 80 -10.19 4.82 0.48
N TRP A 81 -9.80 3.69 1.11
CA TRP A 81 -10.12 2.36 0.61
C TRP A 81 -11.60 2.02 0.71
N LEU A 82 -12.23 2.42 1.83
CA LEU A 82 -13.64 2.17 2.08
C LEU A 82 -14.56 3.06 1.24
N ARG A 83 -14.10 4.26 0.94
CA ARG A 83 -14.87 5.26 0.17
C ARG A 83 -13.95 5.99 -0.81
N PRO A 84 -13.63 5.37 -1.96
CA PRO A 84 -12.80 6.02 -2.97
C PRO A 84 -13.53 7.27 -3.52
N GLU A 85 -12.77 8.33 -3.71
CA GLU A 85 -13.25 9.56 -4.34
C GLU A 85 -13.33 9.34 -5.86
N GLU A 86 -14.53 9.48 -6.43
CA GLU A 86 -14.73 9.35 -7.87
C GLU A 86 -13.99 10.47 -8.62
N GLY A 87 -13.27 10.11 -9.69
CA GLY A 87 -12.52 11.07 -10.50
C GLY A 87 -11.22 11.59 -9.87
N ALA A 88 -10.86 11.14 -8.67
CA ALA A 88 -9.59 11.52 -8.04
C ALA A 88 -8.40 11.05 -8.87
N VAL A 89 -7.42 11.93 -9.02
CA VAL A 89 -6.20 11.73 -9.81
C VAL A 89 -4.98 11.68 -8.90
N THR A 90 -3.99 10.90 -9.27
CA THR A 90 -2.68 10.84 -8.61
C THR A 90 -1.60 10.63 -9.66
N THR A 91 -0.35 10.84 -9.32
CA THR A 91 0.76 10.40 -10.17
C THR A 91 1.09 8.93 -9.95
N LEU A 92 1.62 8.26 -10.98
CA LEU A 92 2.01 6.84 -10.84
C LEU A 92 3.04 6.65 -9.73
N GLY A 93 4.00 7.57 -9.61
CA GLY A 93 5.03 7.53 -8.57
C GLY A 93 4.46 7.63 -7.15
N GLU A 94 3.53 8.56 -6.91
CA GLU A 94 2.82 8.68 -5.63
C GLU A 94 2.00 7.45 -5.31
N ALA A 95 1.26 6.91 -6.30
CA ALA A 95 0.45 5.71 -6.12
C ALA A 95 1.30 4.50 -5.72
N VAL A 96 2.42 4.27 -6.42
CA VAL A 96 3.37 3.20 -6.07
C VAL A 96 3.93 3.40 -4.67
N GLY A 97 4.37 4.61 -4.32
CA GLY A 97 4.89 4.93 -2.99
C GLY A 97 3.88 4.66 -1.87
N GLN A 98 2.61 5.05 -2.06
CA GLN A 98 1.53 4.78 -1.12
C GLN A 98 1.25 3.28 -0.97
N CYS A 99 1.20 2.54 -2.08
CA CYS A 99 0.96 1.09 -2.08
C CYS A 99 2.10 0.32 -1.39
N VAL A 100 3.34 0.71 -1.63
CA VAL A 100 4.51 0.12 -0.94
C VAL A 100 4.46 0.38 0.57
N LYS A 101 4.07 1.58 0.98
CA LYS A 101 3.89 1.90 2.41
C LYS A 101 2.78 1.04 3.03
N LEU A 102 1.64 0.89 2.37
CA LEU A 102 0.52 0.06 2.85
C LEU A 102 0.87 -1.43 2.96
N ALA A 103 1.59 -1.96 1.96
CA ALA A 103 1.99 -3.36 1.95
C ALA A 103 3.23 -3.64 2.82
N GLY A 104 3.92 -2.61 3.32
CA GLY A 104 5.23 -2.71 3.94
C GLY A 104 5.30 -3.64 5.15
N ASP A 105 4.25 -3.73 5.96
CA ASP A 105 4.20 -4.64 7.11
C ASP A 105 4.01 -6.11 6.67
N ASP A 106 3.11 -6.35 5.72
CA ASP A 106 2.94 -7.69 5.14
C ASP A 106 4.22 -8.14 4.44
N TRP A 107 4.90 -7.26 3.72
CA TRP A 107 6.17 -7.54 3.07
C TRP A 107 7.28 -7.88 4.04
N ARG A 108 7.39 -7.15 5.15
CA ARG A 108 8.37 -7.47 6.22
C ARG A 108 8.14 -8.85 6.80
N MET A 109 6.89 -9.20 7.09
CA MET A 109 6.54 -10.53 7.60
C MET A 109 6.84 -11.64 6.58
N ARG A 110 6.70 -11.35 5.29
CA ARG A 110 6.97 -12.30 4.19
C ARG A 110 8.41 -12.26 3.69
N ALA A 111 9.31 -11.50 4.34
CA ALA A 111 10.67 -11.25 3.89
C ALA A 111 10.74 -10.81 2.41
N THR A 112 9.77 -10.00 1.98
CA THR A 112 9.65 -9.43 0.63
C THR A 112 10.27 -8.04 0.61
N GLN A 113 10.97 -7.70 -0.47
CA GLN A 113 11.51 -6.36 -0.71
C GLN A 113 11.10 -5.90 -2.10
N ALA A 114 10.92 -4.57 -2.25
CA ALA A 114 10.67 -3.96 -3.54
C ALA A 114 11.87 -3.13 -4.00
N LYS A 115 12.22 -3.29 -5.27
CA LYS A 115 13.12 -2.38 -5.99
C LYS A 115 12.26 -1.58 -6.96
N ILE A 116 12.20 -0.26 -6.77
CA ILE A 116 11.35 0.62 -7.54
C ILE A 116 12.22 1.43 -8.50
N GLU A 117 11.93 1.30 -9.79
CA GLU A 117 12.51 2.10 -10.86
C GLU A 117 11.40 2.90 -11.54
N MET A 118 11.32 4.18 -11.20
CA MET A 118 10.25 5.06 -11.65
C MET A 118 10.88 6.31 -12.29
N PRO A 119 11.25 6.26 -13.58
CA PRO A 119 11.79 7.42 -14.28
C PRO A 119 10.75 8.56 -14.29
N ALA A 120 11.24 9.80 -14.22
CA ALA A 120 10.39 10.99 -14.07
C ALA A 120 9.19 11.06 -15.04
N PRO A 121 9.32 10.83 -16.35
CA PRO A 121 8.15 10.90 -17.25
C PRO A 121 7.05 9.89 -16.90
N ALA A 122 7.41 8.68 -16.46
CA ALA A 122 6.44 7.67 -16.05
C ALA A 122 5.90 7.97 -14.63
N GLY A 123 6.79 8.38 -13.72
CA GLY A 123 6.43 8.69 -12.34
C GLY A 123 5.48 9.88 -12.21
N GLU A 124 5.57 10.84 -13.11
CA GLU A 124 4.74 12.05 -13.14
C GLU A 124 3.42 11.86 -13.91
N ALA A 125 3.23 10.73 -14.60
CA ALA A 125 2.02 10.44 -15.35
C ALA A 125 0.80 10.42 -14.42
N LYS A 126 -0.21 11.23 -14.75
CA LYS A 126 -1.45 11.33 -14.00
C LYS A 126 -2.39 10.19 -14.38
N ILE A 127 -2.87 9.46 -13.39
CA ILE A 127 -3.74 8.29 -13.55
C ILE A 127 -4.88 8.31 -12.54
N SER A 128 -5.88 7.46 -12.73
CA SER A 128 -6.96 7.29 -11.76
C SER A 128 -6.41 6.80 -10.41
N LYS A 129 -6.67 7.55 -9.33
CA LYS A 129 -6.20 7.24 -7.98
C LYS A 129 -6.79 5.92 -7.46
N SER A 130 -8.10 5.70 -7.69
CA SER A 130 -8.77 4.48 -7.25
C SER A 130 -8.26 3.24 -7.99
N ALA A 131 -8.16 3.32 -9.33
CA ALA A 131 -7.63 2.23 -10.15
C ALA A 131 -6.18 1.87 -9.75
N ALA A 132 -5.31 2.87 -9.62
CA ALA A 132 -3.91 2.65 -9.26
C ALA A 132 -3.80 1.95 -7.90
N ARG A 133 -4.50 2.45 -6.88
CA ARG A 133 -4.47 1.89 -5.53
C ARG A 133 -4.94 0.44 -5.50
N GLU A 134 -6.11 0.17 -6.06
CA GLU A 134 -6.70 -1.17 -6.03
C GLU A 134 -5.83 -2.17 -6.78
N LEU A 135 -5.39 -1.82 -7.98
CA LEU A 135 -4.66 -2.75 -8.84
C LEU A 135 -3.23 -2.98 -8.40
N ILE A 136 -2.51 -1.95 -7.95
CA ILE A 136 -1.12 -2.12 -7.52
C ILE A 136 -1.07 -2.99 -6.27
N VAL A 137 -1.90 -2.70 -5.25
CA VAL A 137 -1.91 -3.49 -4.01
C VAL A 137 -2.37 -4.92 -4.25
N THR A 138 -3.45 -5.12 -5.04
CA THR A 138 -3.93 -6.47 -5.34
C THR A 138 -2.91 -7.27 -6.12
N SER A 139 -2.23 -6.66 -7.10
CA SER A 139 -1.16 -7.31 -7.87
C SER A 139 0.01 -7.75 -6.99
N VAL A 140 0.43 -6.90 -6.08
CA VAL A 140 1.52 -7.21 -5.15
C VAL A 140 1.11 -8.34 -4.21
N LEU A 141 -0.09 -8.31 -3.65
CA LEU A 141 -0.60 -9.38 -2.79
C LEU A 141 -0.77 -10.70 -3.55
N ALA A 142 -1.26 -10.67 -4.79
CA ALA A 142 -1.36 -11.84 -5.64
C ALA A 142 0.02 -12.45 -5.95
N LEU A 143 1.03 -11.62 -6.24
CA LEU A 143 2.40 -12.09 -6.43
C LEU A 143 2.94 -12.78 -5.17
N THR A 144 2.74 -12.19 -4.00
CA THR A 144 3.22 -12.76 -2.73
C THR A 144 2.45 -14.02 -2.32
N ASP A 145 1.15 -14.10 -2.61
CA ASP A 145 0.34 -15.27 -2.30
C ASP A 145 0.67 -16.49 -3.18
N GLN A 146 1.05 -16.25 -4.42
CA GLN A 146 1.43 -17.32 -5.35
C GLN A 146 2.85 -17.89 -5.11
N HIS A 147 3.63 -17.23 -4.26
CA HIS A 147 5.01 -17.65 -3.99
C HIS A 147 5.18 -17.92 -2.50
N PRO A 148 5.43 -19.17 -2.10
CA PRO A 148 5.54 -19.53 -0.67
C PRO A 148 6.86 -19.08 -0.03
N GLY A 149 7.82 -18.59 -0.79
CA GLY A 149 9.13 -18.15 -0.34
C GLY A 149 9.29 -16.65 -0.27
N SER A 150 10.47 -16.20 0.17
CA SER A 150 10.85 -14.78 0.13
C SER A 150 10.97 -14.29 -1.30
N LEU A 151 10.51 -13.06 -1.55
CA LEU A 151 10.50 -12.45 -2.88
C LEU A 151 11.29 -11.15 -2.92
N ASP A 152 11.85 -10.86 -4.07
CA ASP A 152 12.24 -9.54 -4.51
C ASP A 152 11.28 -9.11 -5.62
N ILE A 153 10.62 -7.97 -5.45
CA ILE A 153 9.67 -7.45 -6.44
C ILE A 153 10.30 -6.25 -7.12
N GLU A 154 10.55 -6.38 -8.43
CA GLU A 154 10.93 -5.23 -9.27
C GLU A 154 9.66 -4.52 -9.74
N VAL A 155 9.63 -3.21 -9.55
CA VAL A 155 8.51 -2.32 -9.94
C VAL A 155 9.09 -1.28 -10.89
N VAL A 156 8.67 -1.32 -12.16
CA VAL A 156 9.22 -0.46 -13.21
C VAL A 156 8.09 0.28 -13.92
N GLY A 157 8.18 1.62 -13.96
CA GLY A 157 7.27 2.47 -14.72
C GLY A 157 7.83 2.80 -16.10
N ALA A 158 6.98 2.79 -17.14
CA ALA A 158 7.35 3.20 -18.48
C ALA A 158 6.22 3.98 -19.16
N LEU A 159 6.49 5.19 -19.65
CA LEU A 159 5.51 5.98 -20.40
C LEU A 159 5.41 5.45 -21.84
N MET A 160 4.17 5.24 -22.32
CA MET A 160 3.86 4.63 -23.61
C MET A 160 2.82 5.49 -24.35
N GLY A 161 3.23 6.67 -24.85
CA GLY A 161 2.33 7.60 -25.53
C GLY A 161 1.29 8.19 -24.56
N ASP A 162 0.03 7.84 -24.74
CA ASP A 162 -1.12 8.27 -23.94
C ASP A 162 -1.42 7.34 -22.77
N SER A 163 -0.56 6.37 -22.53
CA SER A 163 -0.67 5.39 -21.44
C SER A 163 0.64 5.25 -20.66
N VAL A 164 0.56 4.71 -19.46
CA VAL A 164 1.73 4.37 -18.65
C VAL A 164 1.62 2.92 -18.20
N ASP A 165 2.70 2.18 -18.44
CA ASP A 165 2.84 0.79 -18.01
C ASP A 165 3.51 0.74 -16.64
N LEU A 166 2.93 -0.02 -15.71
CA LEU A 166 3.56 -0.45 -14.48
C LEU A 166 3.85 -1.93 -14.57
N ARG A 167 5.13 -2.30 -14.60
CA ARG A 167 5.57 -3.68 -14.62
C ARG A 167 5.97 -4.12 -13.21
N LEU A 168 5.44 -5.26 -12.80
CA LEU A 168 5.71 -5.91 -11.54
C LEU A 168 6.33 -7.27 -11.84
N ARG A 169 7.54 -7.52 -11.38
CA ARG A 169 8.25 -8.78 -11.59
C ARG A 169 8.64 -9.41 -10.26
N ALA A 170 8.20 -10.64 -10.03
CA ALA A 170 8.57 -11.41 -8.86
C ALA A 170 9.84 -12.22 -9.13
N LEU A 171 10.84 -12.08 -8.27
CA LEU A 171 12.09 -12.82 -8.29
C LEU A 171 12.24 -13.59 -6.99
N ALA A 172 12.63 -14.86 -7.07
CA ALA A 172 12.94 -15.64 -5.89
C ALA A 172 14.12 -15.00 -5.13
N SER A 173 13.93 -14.74 -3.85
CA SER A 173 14.97 -14.19 -3.00
C SER A 173 15.78 -15.29 -2.31
N LYS A 174 17.07 -15.01 -2.03
CA LYS A 174 17.94 -15.89 -1.23
C LYS A 174 17.78 -15.70 0.28
N ARG A 175 16.89 -14.80 0.71
CA ARG A 175 16.61 -14.57 2.14
C ARG A 175 15.93 -15.77 2.78
N ALA A 176 16.00 -15.84 4.12
CA ALA A 176 15.29 -16.86 4.87
C ALA A 176 13.78 -16.85 4.54
N PRO A 177 13.13 -18.00 4.45
CA PRO A 177 11.70 -18.05 4.20
C PRO A 177 10.93 -17.31 5.32
N PRO A 178 9.77 -16.73 4.98
CA PRO A 178 8.93 -16.07 5.96
C PRO A 178 8.47 -17.04 7.05
N LEU A 179 8.18 -16.52 8.24
CA LEU A 179 7.56 -17.30 9.28
C LEU A 179 6.17 -17.77 8.82
N PRO A 180 5.78 -19.02 9.15
CA PRO A 180 4.47 -19.52 8.81
C PRO A 180 3.38 -18.59 9.37
N SER A 181 2.49 -18.08 8.52
CA SER A 181 1.33 -17.34 8.99
C SER A 181 0.30 -18.33 9.56
N SER A 182 -0.15 -18.10 10.78
CA SER A 182 -1.25 -18.87 11.38
C SER A 182 -2.63 -18.48 10.83
N VAL A 183 -2.71 -17.42 10.06
CA VAL A 183 -3.96 -16.89 9.52
C VAL A 183 -4.16 -17.36 8.08
N VAL A 184 -5.14 -18.22 7.88
CA VAL A 184 -5.55 -18.67 6.55
C VAL A 184 -6.45 -17.60 5.95
N TYR A 185 -5.89 -16.80 5.05
CA TYR A 185 -6.67 -15.91 4.20
C TYR A 185 -6.92 -16.57 2.84
N HIS A 186 -7.98 -16.16 2.18
CA HIS A 186 -8.17 -16.50 0.78
C HIS A 186 -6.98 -15.96 -0.04
N ALA A 187 -6.27 -16.83 -0.74
CA ALA A 187 -5.16 -16.44 -1.59
C ALA A 187 -5.69 -15.65 -2.79
N LEU A 188 -5.09 -14.49 -3.05
CA LEU A 188 -5.39 -13.72 -4.25
C LEU A 188 -4.71 -14.35 -5.47
N GLY A 189 -5.48 -14.48 -6.54
CA GLY A 189 -5.03 -14.97 -7.83
C GLY A 189 -4.87 -13.85 -8.85
N TRP A 190 -4.37 -14.22 -10.00
CA TRP A 190 -4.23 -13.30 -11.12
C TRP A 190 -5.58 -12.99 -11.77
N GLU A 191 -6.54 -13.89 -11.64
CA GLU A 191 -7.92 -13.70 -12.05
C GLU A 191 -8.58 -12.55 -11.28
N ASP A 192 -8.27 -12.41 -9.99
CA ASP A 192 -8.78 -11.33 -9.15
C ASP A 192 -8.23 -9.96 -9.62
N VAL A 193 -6.95 -9.92 -9.97
CA VAL A 193 -6.33 -8.71 -10.54
C VAL A 193 -6.97 -8.35 -11.88
N ALA A 194 -7.16 -9.32 -12.77
CA ALA A 194 -7.76 -9.11 -14.09
C ALA A 194 -9.21 -8.60 -13.97
N LEU A 195 -9.96 -9.13 -13.01
CA LEU A 195 -11.34 -8.74 -12.77
C LEU A 195 -11.43 -7.28 -12.25
N LEU A 196 -10.55 -6.89 -11.33
CA LEU A 196 -10.47 -5.49 -10.89
C LEU A 196 -9.97 -4.57 -12.02
N ALA A 197 -9.01 -5.01 -12.83
CA ALA A 197 -8.52 -4.25 -13.97
C ALA A 197 -9.63 -3.94 -14.98
N ALA A 198 -10.47 -4.94 -15.29
CA ALA A 198 -11.63 -4.76 -16.15
C ALA A 198 -12.66 -3.78 -15.56
N ALA A 199 -12.82 -3.75 -14.22
CA ALA A 199 -13.74 -2.82 -13.56
C ALA A 199 -13.25 -1.35 -13.59
N HIS A 200 -11.96 -1.13 -13.89
CA HIS A 200 -11.33 0.19 -13.99
C HIS A 200 -10.85 0.55 -15.40
N ASP A 201 -11.22 -0.22 -16.42
CA ASP A 201 -10.76 -0.05 -17.81
C ASP A 201 -9.21 -0.04 -17.93
N VAL A 202 -8.53 -0.79 -17.07
CA VAL A 202 -7.07 -0.96 -17.08
C VAL A 202 -6.72 -2.26 -17.78
N ILE A 203 -5.75 -2.19 -18.69
CA ILE A 203 -5.27 -3.41 -19.36
C ILE A 203 -4.29 -4.12 -18.42
N CYS A 204 -4.58 -5.38 -18.14
CA CYS A 204 -3.76 -6.23 -17.30
C CYS A 204 -3.24 -7.41 -18.14
N THR A 205 -1.93 -7.56 -18.22
CA THR A 205 -1.28 -8.66 -18.93
C THR A 205 -0.27 -9.36 -18.05
N ARG A 206 -0.04 -10.66 -18.30
CA ARG A 206 0.96 -11.45 -17.60
C ARG A 206 1.80 -12.25 -18.60
N ASP A 207 3.11 -12.20 -18.38
CA ASP A 207 4.09 -13.03 -19.09
C ASP A 207 5.05 -13.65 -18.07
N GLY A 208 4.87 -14.94 -17.79
CA GLY A 208 5.65 -15.66 -16.79
C GLY A 208 5.55 -15.05 -15.39
N ALA A 209 6.69 -14.58 -14.86
CA ALA A 209 6.81 -13.92 -13.56
C ALA A 209 6.57 -12.40 -13.60
N THR A 210 6.30 -11.84 -14.79
CA THR A 210 6.09 -10.41 -14.99
C THR A 210 4.62 -10.12 -15.26
N SER A 211 4.10 -9.13 -14.57
CA SER A 211 2.77 -8.59 -14.81
C SER A 211 2.86 -7.13 -15.20
N THR A 212 2.01 -6.71 -16.11
CA THR A 212 1.94 -5.32 -16.58
C THR A 212 0.53 -4.79 -16.43
N LEU A 213 0.42 -3.67 -15.74
CA LEU A 213 -0.80 -2.86 -15.65
C LEU A 213 -0.60 -1.62 -16.53
N ARG A 214 -1.49 -1.43 -17.49
CA ARG A 214 -1.47 -0.26 -18.38
C ARG A 214 -2.61 0.67 -18.03
N PHE A 215 -2.27 1.84 -17.52
CA PHE A 215 -3.20 2.92 -17.17
C PHE A 215 -3.25 3.95 -18.28
N ALA A 216 -4.44 4.47 -18.57
CA ALA A 216 -4.58 5.67 -19.38
C ALA A 216 -4.01 6.89 -18.64
N VAL A 217 -3.24 7.72 -19.34
CA VAL A 217 -2.76 9.00 -18.79
C VAL A 217 -3.89 10.01 -18.92
N LEU A 218 -4.26 10.62 -17.80
CA LEU A 218 -5.31 11.63 -17.74
C LEU A 218 -4.75 13.00 -18.08
N ALA A 219 -5.50 13.76 -18.87
CA ALA A 219 -5.15 15.14 -19.15
C ALA A 219 -5.08 15.96 -17.84
N ALA A 220 -4.16 16.93 -17.82
CA ALA A 220 -3.96 17.82 -16.69
C ALA A 220 -5.13 18.80 -16.51
#